data_18b2f5befe85eca93fee35b4a3050fcd
#
_entry.id   18b2f5befe85eca93fee35b4a3050fcd
#
_cell.length_a   1.000
_cell.length_b   1.000
_cell.length_c   1.000
_cell.angle_alpha   90.00
_cell.angle_beta   90.00
_cell.angle_gamma   90.00
#
_symmetry.space_group_name_H-M   'P 1'
#
loop_
_entity.id
_entity.type
_entity.pdbx_description
1 polymer ?
#
loop_
_entity_poly.entity_id
_entity_poly.type
_entity_poly.pdbx_seq_one_letter_code
_entity_poly.pdbx_strand_id
1 'polypeptide(L)'
;MNNSILSIQNLCVNYITPGNPVKAVNDVSFEIQQGEIFGLVGESGSGKSTVVQAVLRTLPPPAVITGGKVLINNKDILSLSNTDVLQYRWKQISIVMQSALNALNPVLTIREQIKDVLEIHSDLTGKAVDNRIHELFSLIDIDVSRLDSYPHELSGGMRQRAVIAIALALMPPLIIMDEPTTALDVIVEREILAKIIELRKELGFTILFITHDLNLLLEFADRLAIMRHGKVIELGQTQKIRAGGEHSYTQKLIGALPSASGPRKKGLLSKPKNRDFGSTPLLEVQNLSKNFPVSGFFRPKLIEAVKEISFQVFPGEIVALVGESGSGKSTIAKLITRLIRPTSGDIFLKGSNKKVSEARRVPLEYRKQVQMVFQDPFGSLNAVHTVFHHLARPLLRHQLIPNDELFNYIIEMLENVGLSPGAIFAEKFPHEMSGGERQRVALARALSLEPDLIVADEPTSMLDVSIRMEILEVLAQMRIKKNLSIIFITHDLASARYLADRIIVLQHGSIVEQGLAEDLIQSPEKTYTKQLVKAASPGWFESLSFDHKKKD
;
A
#
# COMPACT_ATOMS: atom_id res chain seq x y z
N MET A 1 -3.61 -25.21 31.53
CA MET A 1 -4.75 -25.30 30.61
C MET A 1 -4.36 -24.53 29.38
N ASN A 2 -4.48 -25.10 28.18
CA ASN A 2 -4.12 -24.41 26.92
C ASN A 2 -5.10 -23.22 26.75
N ASN A 3 -4.60 -22.00 26.85
CA ASN A 3 -5.42 -20.78 26.77
C ASN A 3 -5.51 -20.29 25.29
N SER A 4 -5.54 -21.25 24.36
CA SER A 4 -5.62 -20.98 22.93
C SER A 4 -7.04 -20.60 22.52
N ILE A 5 -7.22 -19.41 21.93
CA ILE A 5 -8.51 -18.94 21.43
C ILE A 5 -8.78 -19.44 20.01
N LEU A 6 -7.74 -19.56 19.18
CA LEU A 6 -7.79 -20.10 17.82
C LEU A 6 -6.69 -21.15 17.66
N SER A 7 -7.05 -22.35 17.21
CA SER A 7 -6.09 -23.40 16.82
C SER A 7 -6.44 -23.91 15.42
N ILE A 8 -5.52 -23.76 14.51
CA ILE A 8 -5.60 -24.29 13.14
C ILE A 8 -4.69 -25.51 13.08
N GLN A 9 -5.22 -26.64 12.61
CA GLN A 9 -4.54 -27.93 12.61
C GLN A 9 -4.62 -28.56 11.21
N ASN A 10 -3.47 -28.67 10.54
CA ASN A 10 -3.29 -29.31 9.23
C ASN A 10 -4.28 -28.82 8.16
N LEU A 11 -4.62 -27.52 8.17
CA LEU A 11 -5.60 -26.95 7.28
C LEU A 11 -5.11 -27.03 5.83
N CYS A 12 -5.98 -27.57 4.97
CA CYS A 12 -5.78 -27.68 3.53
C CYS A 12 -6.96 -27.06 2.77
N VAL A 13 -6.66 -26.17 1.82
CA VAL A 13 -7.68 -25.54 0.95
C VAL A 13 -7.19 -25.59 -0.49
N ASN A 14 -8.04 -26.11 -1.38
CA ASN A 14 -7.77 -26.21 -2.80
C ASN A 14 -8.80 -25.40 -3.60
N TYR A 15 -8.35 -24.70 -4.65
CA TYR A 15 -9.23 -24.16 -5.68
C TYR A 15 -9.36 -25.18 -6.81
N ILE A 16 -10.58 -25.62 -7.07
CA ILE A 16 -10.89 -26.60 -8.11
C ILE A 16 -10.99 -25.87 -9.45
N THR A 17 -9.96 -25.98 -10.27
CA THR A 17 -9.89 -25.39 -11.61
C THR A 17 -9.94 -26.47 -12.69
N PRO A 18 -10.38 -26.16 -13.94
CA PRO A 18 -10.22 -27.07 -15.06
C PRO A 18 -8.74 -27.39 -15.29
N GLY A 19 -8.30 -28.57 -14.87
CA GLY A 19 -6.90 -29.00 -14.82
C GLY A 19 -6.51 -29.44 -13.42
N ASN A 20 -5.29 -29.12 -12.98
CA ASN A 20 -4.82 -29.50 -11.64
C ASN A 20 -5.34 -28.53 -10.59
N PRO A 21 -5.87 -29.02 -9.44
CA PRO A 21 -6.28 -28.16 -8.34
C PRO A 21 -5.12 -27.31 -7.82
N VAL A 22 -5.37 -26.02 -7.58
CA VAL A 22 -4.40 -25.12 -6.98
C VAL A 22 -4.47 -25.24 -5.46
N LYS A 23 -3.41 -25.72 -4.83
CA LYS A 23 -3.29 -25.82 -3.37
C LYS A 23 -2.96 -24.47 -2.77
N ALA A 24 -4.00 -23.70 -2.40
CA ALA A 24 -3.83 -22.37 -1.85
C ALA A 24 -3.39 -22.39 -0.37
N VAL A 25 -3.82 -23.39 0.38
CA VAL A 25 -3.38 -23.67 1.75
C VAL A 25 -3.01 -25.16 1.84
N ASN A 26 -1.82 -25.45 2.33
CA ASN A 26 -1.24 -26.78 2.29
C ASN A 26 -0.60 -27.10 3.65
N ASP A 27 -1.34 -27.82 4.50
CA ASP A 27 -0.89 -28.28 5.81
C ASP A 27 -0.49 -27.14 6.76
N VAL A 28 -1.37 -26.15 6.91
CA VAL A 28 -1.14 -24.98 7.78
C VAL A 28 -1.59 -25.30 9.19
N SER A 29 -0.67 -25.12 10.16
CA SER A 29 -0.94 -25.31 11.60
C SER A 29 -0.31 -24.18 12.42
N PHE A 30 -1.12 -23.54 13.28
CA PHE A 30 -0.68 -22.59 14.31
C PHE A 30 -1.76 -22.37 15.35
N GLU A 31 -1.36 -21.79 16.49
CA GLU A 31 -2.26 -21.45 17.58
C GLU A 31 -2.08 -20.00 18.01
N ILE A 32 -3.18 -19.35 18.40
CA ILE A 32 -3.21 -17.99 18.92
C ILE A 32 -3.69 -18.04 20.37
N GLN A 33 -2.93 -17.42 21.27
CA GLN A 33 -3.27 -17.37 22.69
C GLN A 33 -4.25 -16.21 22.96
N GLN A 34 -5.05 -16.35 24.02
CA GLN A 34 -5.98 -15.29 24.42
C GLN A 34 -5.22 -14.00 24.75
N GLY A 35 -5.70 -12.87 24.25
CA GLY A 35 -5.11 -11.55 24.45
C GLY A 35 -3.83 -11.30 23.63
N GLU A 36 -3.42 -12.21 22.75
CA GLU A 36 -2.23 -12.08 21.89
C GLU A 36 -2.53 -11.23 20.65
N ILE A 37 -1.53 -10.49 20.17
CA ILE A 37 -1.49 -9.97 18.79
C ILE A 37 -0.64 -10.91 17.97
N PHE A 38 -1.29 -11.72 17.15
CA PHE A 38 -0.64 -12.68 16.27
C PHE A 38 -0.59 -12.16 14.82
N GLY A 39 0.61 -12.03 14.26
CA GLY A 39 0.82 -11.58 12.89
C GLY A 39 0.85 -12.76 11.91
N LEU A 40 0.13 -12.64 10.79
CA LEU A 40 0.24 -13.55 9.65
C LEU A 40 0.75 -12.76 8.44
N VAL A 41 2.00 -12.99 8.05
CA VAL A 41 2.68 -12.24 7.00
C VAL A 41 3.12 -13.16 5.86
N GLY A 42 3.24 -12.61 4.65
CA GLY A 42 3.73 -13.34 3.47
C GLY A 42 3.39 -12.58 2.19
N GLU A 43 3.97 -13.02 1.09
CA GLU A 43 3.73 -12.43 -0.24
C GLU A 43 2.25 -12.55 -0.67
N SER A 44 1.85 -11.73 -1.63
CA SER A 44 0.55 -11.84 -2.29
C SER A 44 0.40 -13.24 -2.90
N GLY A 45 -0.77 -13.87 -2.72
CA GLY A 45 -0.98 -15.26 -3.17
C GLY A 45 -0.35 -16.33 -2.27
N SER A 46 0.26 -15.99 -1.12
CA SER A 46 0.80 -17.01 -0.18
C SER A 46 -0.27 -17.81 0.58
N GLY A 47 -1.56 -17.43 0.47
CA GLY A 47 -2.68 -18.15 1.09
C GLY A 47 -3.26 -17.50 2.36
N LYS A 48 -2.76 -16.35 2.81
CA LYS A 48 -3.21 -15.65 4.04
C LYS A 48 -4.72 -15.41 4.09
N SER A 49 -5.27 -14.72 3.08
CA SER A 49 -6.71 -14.43 3.02
C SER A 49 -7.54 -15.70 2.85
N THR A 50 -7.00 -16.75 2.22
CA THR A 50 -7.65 -18.07 2.12
C THR A 50 -7.74 -18.74 3.49
N VAL A 51 -6.71 -18.64 4.34
CA VAL A 51 -6.75 -19.09 5.74
C VAL A 51 -7.85 -18.36 6.50
N VAL A 52 -7.91 -17.02 6.40
CA VAL A 52 -8.97 -16.21 7.05
C VAL A 52 -10.36 -16.61 6.59
N GLN A 53 -10.56 -16.75 5.27
CA GLN A 53 -11.85 -17.16 4.72
C GLN A 53 -12.24 -18.57 5.17
N ALA A 54 -11.28 -19.49 5.35
CA ALA A 54 -11.53 -20.80 5.91
C ALA A 54 -11.94 -20.71 7.38
N VAL A 55 -11.25 -19.90 8.20
CA VAL A 55 -11.60 -19.62 9.61
C VAL A 55 -12.99 -19.02 9.72
N LEU A 56 -13.38 -18.12 8.83
CA LEU A 56 -14.72 -17.50 8.81
C LEU A 56 -15.77 -18.35 8.07
N ARG A 57 -15.37 -19.45 7.43
CA ARG A 57 -16.22 -20.24 6.51
C ARG A 57 -16.89 -19.39 5.43
N THR A 58 -16.13 -18.48 4.83
CA THR A 58 -16.59 -17.58 3.75
C THR A 58 -15.89 -17.83 2.42
N LEU A 59 -15.25 -18.99 2.27
CA LEU A 59 -14.57 -19.36 1.03
C LEU A 59 -15.53 -19.34 -0.14
N PRO A 60 -15.27 -18.55 -1.20
CA PRO A 60 -16.10 -18.55 -2.39
C PRO A 60 -15.79 -19.77 -3.28
N PRO A 61 -16.77 -20.33 -4.00
CA PRO A 61 -16.48 -21.31 -5.03
C PRO A 61 -15.48 -20.74 -6.06
N PRO A 62 -14.54 -21.51 -6.60
CA PRO A 62 -14.41 -22.97 -6.50
C PRO A 62 -13.48 -23.47 -5.36
N ALA A 63 -13.30 -22.70 -4.28
CA ALA A 63 -12.46 -23.09 -3.13
C ALA A 63 -13.17 -24.15 -2.27
N VAL A 64 -12.41 -25.18 -1.86
CA VAL A 64 -12.90 -26.28 -1.01
C VAL A 64 -11.85 -26.57 0.08
N ILE A 65 -12.31 -26.71 1.33
CA ILE A 65 -11.49 -27.22 2.43
C ILE A 65 -11.40 -28.74 2.26
N THR A 66 -10.15 -29.23 2.06
CA THR A 66 -9.89 -30.65 1.78
C THR A 66 -9.38 -31.40 2.99
N GLY A 67 -9.02 -30.72 4.09
CA GLY A 67 -8.55 -31.36 5.32
C GLY A 67 -8.26 -30.34 6.42
N GLY A 68 -8.04 -30.87 7.62
CA GLY A 68 -7.69 -30.11 8.80
C GLY A 68 -8.86 -29.74 9.69
N LYS A 69 -8.56 -28.99 10.76
CA LYS A 69 -9.53 -28.49 11.74
C LYS A 69 -9.25 -27.03 12.04
N VAL A 70 -10.32 -26.29 12.37
CA VAL A 70 -10.24 -24.91 12.86
C VAL A 70 -11.03 -24.84 14.18
N LEU A 71 -10.31 -24.74 15.28
CA LEU A 71 -10.90 -24.70 16.62
C LEU A 71 -10.94 -23.26 17.13
N ILE A 72 -12.12 -22.77 17.50
CA ILE A 72 -12.31 -21.52 18.24
C ILE A 72 -12.84 -21.87 19.62
N ASN A 73 -12.15 -21.48 20.69
CA ASN A 73 -12.45 -21.88 22.05
C ASN A 73 -12.67 -23.40 22.17
N ASN A 74 -11.77 -24.20 21.57
CA ASN A 74 -11.79 -25.68 21.51
C ASN A 74 -12.98 -26.29 20.75
N LYS A 75 -13.79 -25.50 20.04
CA LYS A 75 -14.90 -26.00 19.22
C LYS A 75 -14.53 -25.93 17.73
N ASP A 76 -14.61 -27.06 17.03
CA ASP A 76 -14.31 -27.13 15.60
C ASP A 76 -15.43 -26.47 14.79
N ILE A 77 -15.13 -25.29 14.22
CA ILE A 77 -16.09 -24.51 13.44
C ILE A 77 -16.38 -25.13 12.06
N LEU A 78 -15.51 -26.00 11.56
CA LEU A 78 -15.74 -26.64 10.27
C LEU A 78 -16.84 -27.70 10.34
N SER A 79 -17.07 -28.25 11.54
CA SER A 79 -18.13 -29.25 11.81
C SER A 79 -19.50 -28.63 12.14
N LEU A 80 -19.59 -27.31 12.35
CA LEU A 80 -20.82 -26.63 12.69
C LEU A 80 -21.82 -26.57 11.53
N SER A 81 -23.12 -26.53 11.84
CA SER A 81 -24.13 -26.18 10.86
C SER A 81 -23.99 -24.74 10.37
N ASN A 82 -24.59 -24.39 9.23
CA ASN A 82 -24.54 -23.01 8.74
C ASN A 82 -25.24 -22.03 9.71
N THR A 83 -26.29 -22.46 10.38
CA THR A 83 -27.00 -21.66 11.39
C THR A 83 -26.13 -21.39 12.62
N ASP A 84 -25.38 -22.40 13.10
CA ASP A 84 -24.50 -22.23 14.25
C ASP A 84 -23.31 -21.32 13.93
N VAL A 85 -22.76 -21.41 12.71
CA VAL A 85 -21.68 -20.51 12.26
C VAL A 85 -22.13 -19.06 12.24
N LEU A 86 -23.37 -18.75 11.83
CA LEU A 86 -23.92 -17.40 11.88
C LEU A 86 -23.97 -16.83 13.29
N GLN A 87 -24.25 -17.68 14.30
CA GLN A 87 -24.21 -17.27 15.72
C GLN A 87 -22.79 -17.06 16.24
N TYR A 88 -21.80 -17.79 15.69
CA TYR A 88 -20.38 -17.63 16.04
C TYR A 88 -19.81 -16.32 15.52
N ARG A 89 -20.17 -15.97 14.27
CA ARG A 89 -19.75 -14.68 13.68
C ARG A 89 -20.31 -13.54 14.53
N TRP A 90 -19.56 -12.48 14.64
CA TRP A 90 -19.81 -11.30 15.45
C TRP A 90 -19.69 -11.52 16.97
N LYS A 91 -20.20 -12.60 17.53
CA LYS A 91 -20.13 -12.87 18.99
C LYS A 91 -18.78 -13.45 19.44
N GLN A 92 -18.21 -14.35 18.66
CA GLN A 92 -16.94 -15.01 18.99
C GLN A 92 -15.77 -14.52 18.11
N ILE A 93 -16.08 -14.13 16.88
CA ILE A 93 -15.11 -13.69 15.91
C ILE A 93 -15.71 -12.60 15.03
N SER A 94 -14.99 -11.50 14.87
CA SER A 94 -15.32 -10.45 13.91
C SER A 94 -14.15 -10.20 12.94
N ILE A 95 -14.39 -9.48 11.87
CA ILE A 95 -13.39 -9.16 10.87
C ILE A 95 -13.43 -7.68 10.48
N VAL A 96 -12.24 -7.09 10.37
CA VAL A 96 -11.96 -5.84 9.65
C VAL A 96 -11.35 -6.20 8.32
N MET A 97 -12.07 -5.94 7.22
CA MET A 97 -11.66 -6.33 5.86
C MET A 97 -10.70 -5.32 5.24
N GLN A 98 -9.95 -5.75 4.25
CA GLN A 98 -8.88 -5.02 3.54
C GLN A 98 -9.28 -3.63 3.01
N SER A 99 -10.54 -3.37 2.72
CA SER A 99 -10.99 -2.07 2.19
C SER A 99 -12.20 -1.56 2.95
N ALA A 100 -12.02 -0.54 3.78
CA ALA A 100 -13.12 0.14 4.45
C ALA A 100 -14.18 0.69 3.49
N LEU A 101 -13.77 1.08 2.26
CA LEU A 101 -14.69 1.53 1.23
C LEU A 101 -15.68 0.45 0.77
N ASN A 102 -15.22 -0.80 0.73
CA ASN A 102 -16.03 -1.93 0.30
C ASN A 102 -16.77 -2.61 1.46
N ALA A 103 -16.33 -2.35 2.71
CA ALA A 103 -16.93 -2.92 3.91
C ALA A 103 -18.17 -2.16 4.38
N LEU A 104 -18.26 -0.85 4.09
CA LEU A 104 -19.38 0.01 4.46
C LEU A 104 -20.41 0.09 3.34
N ASN A 105 -21.69 -0.04 3.70
CA ASN A 105 -22.79 0.17 2.76
C ASN A 105 -22.92 1.68 2.45
N PRO A 106 -22.73 2.13 1.19
CA PRO A 106 -22.69 3.56 0.86
C PRO A 106 -24.05 4.29 0.98
N VAL A 107 -25.15 3.55 1.07
CA VAL A 107 -26.52 4.10 1.14
C VAL A 107 -27.12 4.11 2.57
N LEU A 108 -26.35 3.62 3.55
CA LEU A 108 -26.71 3.66 4.97
C LEU A 108 -25.76 4.58 5.73
N THR A 109 -26.26 5.26 6.75
CA THR A 109 -25.45 6.03 7.70
C THR A 109 -24.59 5.08 8.56
N ILE A 110 -23.56 5.63 9.19
CA ILE A 110 -22.71 4.81 10.08
C ILE A 110 -23.52 4.30 11.29
N ARG A 111 -24.41 5.13 11.82
CA ARG A 111 -25.35 4.75 12.89
C ARG A 111 -26.18 3.52 12.51
N GLU A 112 -26.81 3.55 11.33
CA GLU A 112 -27.66 2.45 10.87
C GLU A 112 -26.88 1.15 10.73
N GLN A 113 -25.64 1.20 10.23
CA GLN A 113 -24.81 0.00 10.06
C GLN A 113 -24.37 -0.61 11.39
N ILE A 114 -24.04 0.19 12.42
CA ILE A 114 -23.71 -0.33 13.75
C ILE A 114 -24.97 -0.87 14.42
N LYS A 115 -26.09 -0.15 14.28
CA LYS A 115 -27.38 -0.55 14.84
C LYS A 115 -27.83 -1.90 14.30
N ASP A 116 -27.69 -2.14 12.99
CA ASP A 116 -28.04 -3.40 12.34
C ASP A 116 -27.28 -4.59 12.96
N VAL A 117 -25.97 -4.44 13.19
CA VAL A 117 -25.17 -5.48 13.85
C VAL A 117 -25.63 -5.74 15.29
N LEU A 118 -25.93 -4.68 16.05
CA LEU A 118 -26.37 -4.81 17.44
C LEU A 118 -27.76 -5.46 17.56
N GLU A 119 -28.72 -5.06 16.74
CA GLU A 119 -30.09 -5.59 16.76
C GLU A 119 -30.17 -7.03 16.28
N ILE A 120 -29.35 -7.43 15.29
CA ILE A 120 -29.36 -8.82 14.76
C ILE A 120 -28.63 -9.78 15.70
N HIS A 121 -27.54 -9.37 16.33
CA HIS A 121 -26.64 -10.28 17.02
C HIS A 121 -26.61 -10.12 18.54
N SER A 122 -27.36 -9.18 19.13
CA SER A 122 -27.49 -9.01 20.58
C SER A 122 -28.95 -8.88 20.99
N ASP A 123 -29.19 -8.90 22.29
CA ASP A 123 -30.52 -8.67 22.90
C ASP A 123 -30.75 -7.19 23.25
N LEU A 124 -29.85 -6.29 22.77
CA LEU A 124 -29.97 -4.85 23.02
C LEU A 124 -31.11 -4.25 22.19
N THR A 125 -31.90 -3.38 22.78
CA THR A 125 -33.02 -2.68 22.13
C THR A 125 -33.11 -1.21 22.54
N GLY A 126 -33.65 -0.37 21.65
CA GLY A 126 -33.96 1.03 21.94
C GLY A 126 -32.76 1.81 22.48
N LYS A 127 -32.92 2.50 23.62
CA LYS A 127 -31.87 3.35 24.22
C LYS A 127 -30.57 2.61 24.53
N ALA A 128 -30.62 1.30 24.79
CA ALA A 128 -29.38 0.54 25.04
C ALA A 128 -28.52 0.40 23.81
N VAL A 129 -29.12 0.28 22.62
CA VAL A 129 -28.42 0.32 21.32
C VAL A 129 -27.78 1.67 21.09
N ASP A 130 -28.54 2.76 21.30
CA ASP A 130 -28.01 4.13 21.10
C ASP A 130 -26.83 4.42 22.04
N ASN A 131 -26.95 4.05 23.32
CA ASN A 131 -25.85 4.20 24.28
C ASN A 131 -24.60 3.44 23.83
N ARG A 132 -24.76 2.21 23.35
CA ARG A 132 -23.65 1.39 22.85
C ARG A 132 -23.00 1.99 21.62
N ILE A 133 -23.78 2.56 20.69
CA ILE A 133 -23.27 3.27 19.51
C ILE A 133 -22.41 4.47 19.92
N HIS A 134 -22.88 5.27 20.88
CA HIS A 134 -22.15 6.43 21.39
C HIS A 134 -20.83 6.01 22.08
N GLU A 135 -20.86 4.94 22.89
CA GLU A 135 -19.66 4.37 23.50
C GLU A 135 -18.64 3.94 22.46
N LEU A 136 -19.06 3.21 21.41
CA LEU A 136 -18.19 2.75 20.33
C LEU A 136 -17.51 3.93 19.61
N PHE A 137 -18.25 5.01 19.34
CA PHE A 137 -17.69 6.20 18.69
C PHE A 137 -16.66 6.90 19.58
N SER A 138 -16.92 6.96 20.88
CA SER A 138 -15.95 7.47 21.86
C SER A 138 -14.67 6.63 21.89
N LEU A 139 -14.80 5.28 21.87
CA LEU A 139 -13.67 4.35 21.88
C LEU A 139 -12.72 4.52 20.68
N ILE A 140 -13.26 4.90 19.52
CA ILE A 140 -12.47 5.02 18.27
C ILE A 140 -12.10 6.47 17.91
N ASP A 141 -12.32 7.42 18.83
CA ASP A 141 -12.02 8.85 18.64
C ASP A 141 -12.66 9.46 17.37
N ILE A 142 -13.94 9.15 17.13
CA ILE A 142 -14.76 9.83 16.11
C ILE A 142 -15.81 10.70 16.82
N ASP A 143 -15.95 11.94 16.36
CA ASP A 143 -16.98 12.86 16.87
C ASP A 143 -18.37 12.27 16.64
N VAL A 144 -19.20 12.26 17.70
CA VAL A 144 -20.57 11.76 17.69
C VAL A 144 -21.44 12.42 16.63
N SER A 145 -21.15 13.69 16.26
CA SER A 145 -21.84 14.39 15.18
C SER A 145 -21.73 13.70 13.81
N ARG A 146 -20.77 12.75 13.65
CA ARG A 146 -20.55 11.99 12.43
C ARG A 146 -21.35 10.68 12.37
N LEU A 147 -22.12 10.36 13.41
CA LEU A 147 -22.94 9.13 13.45
C LEU A 147 -23.93 9.04 12.27
N ASP A 148 -24.54 10.15 11.92
CA ASP A 148 -25.54 10.23 10.88
C ASP A 148 -24.94 10.58 9.50
N SER A 149 -23.59 10.56 9.39
CA SER A 149 -22.90 10.73 8.11
C SER A 149 -22.92 9.44 7.30
N TYR A 150 -22.96 9.59 5.97
CA TYR A 150 -22.74 8.50 5.03
C TYR A 150 -21.23 8.22 4.86
N PRO A 151 -20.85 7.00 4.45
CA PRO A 151 -19.44 6.65 4.25
C PRO A 151 -18.66 7.62 3.35
N HIS A 152 -19.29 8.14 2.31
CA HIS A 152 -18.64 9.06 1.37
C HIS A 152 -18.36 10.47 1.94
N GLU A 153 -18.99 10.83 3.06
CA GLU A 153 -18.78 12.09 3.77
C GLU A 153 -17.61 12.04 4.76
N LEU A 154 -17.09 10.84 5.03
CA LEU A 154 -15.98 10.61 5.96
C LEU A 154 -14.63 10.55 5.23
N SER A 155 -13.56 10.97 5.90
CA SER A 155 -12.18 10.73 5.44
C SER A 155 -11.84 9.22 5.43
N GLY A 156 -10.76 8.83 4.73
CA GLY A 156 -10.31 7.44 4.70
C GLY A 156 -10.06 6.85 6.10
N GLY A 157 -9.34 7.60 6.95
CA GLY A 157 -9.08 7.20 8.34
C GLY A 157 -10.35 7.10 9.19
N MET A 158 -11.30 8.04 9.05
CA MET A 158 -12.58 7.97 9.75
C MET A 158 -13.42 6.77 9.32
N ARG A 159 -13.46 6.44 8.02
CA ARG A 159 -14.11 5.22 7.52
C ARG A 159 -13.50 3.96 8.12
N GLN A 160 -12.17 3.90 8.17
CA GLN A 160 -11.47 2.76 8.76
C GLN A 160 -11.77 2.63 10.25
N ARG A 161 -11.76 3.73 11.01
CA ARG A 161 -12.16 3.75 12.42
C ARG A 161 -13.61 3.29 12.59
N ALA A 162 -14.53 3.71 11.71
CA ALA A 162 -15.94 3.25 11.75
C ALA A 162 -16.06 1.73 11.51
N VAL A 163 -15.31 1.15 10.57
CA VAL A 163 -15.27 -0.31 10.35
C VAL A 163 -14.74 -1.04 11.60
N ILE A 164 -13.73 -0.47 12.27
CA ILE A 164 -13.22 -1.01 13.54
C ILE A 164 -14.29 -0.96 14.64
N ALA A 165 -15.06 0.15 14.75
CA ALA A 165 -16.19 0.25 15.68
C ALA A 165 -17.24 -0.84 15.43
N ILE A 166 -17.58 -1.06 14.16
CA ILE A 166 -18.51 -2.13 13.76
C ILE A 166 -17.96 -3.50 14.19
N ALA A 167 -16.67 -3.77 13.98
CA ALA A 167 -16.06 -5.03 14.39
C ALA A 167 -16.00 -5.21 15.91
N LEU A 168 -15.93 -4.12 16.68
CA LEU A 168 -15.96 -4.08 18.14
C LEU A 168 -17.39 -4.04 18.73
N ALA A 169 -18.44 -3.93 17.92
CA ALA A 169 -19.81 -3.69 18.39
C ALA A 169 -20.25 -4.67 19.49
N LEU A 170 -19.93 -5.95 19.33
CA LEU A 170 -20.28 -7.03 20.27
C LEU A 170 -19.13 -7.47 21.18
N MET A 171 -17.98 -6.77 21.16
CA MET A 171 -16.78 -7.13 21.93
C MET A 171 -16.36 -8.59 21.76
N PRO A 172 -16.15 -9.06 20.52
CA PRO A 172 -15.75 -10.45 20.30
C PRO A 172 -14.37 -10.73 20.89
N PRO A 173 -14.14 -11.93 21.44
CA PRO A 173 -12.83 -12.29 22.00
C PRO A 173 -11.72 -12.41 20.95
N LEU A 174 -12.07 -12.61 19.66
CA LEU A 174 -11.11 -12.66 18.53
C LEU A 174 -11.54 -11.70 17.42
N ILE A 175 -10.63 -10.82 17.02
CA ILE A 175 -10.81 -9.93 15.87
C ILE A 175 -9.76 -10.27 14.81
N ILE A 176 -10.21 -10.56 13.60
CA ILE A 176 -9.33 -10.69 12.44
C ILE A 176 -9.22 -9.34 11.76
N MET A 177 -8.00 -8.91 11.46
CA MET A 177 -7.70 -7.68 10.75
C MET A 177 -6.94 -8.03 9.47
N ASP A 178 -7.64 -8.05 8.33
CA ASP A 178 -7.07 -8.39 7.03
C ASP A 178 -6.68 -7.10 6.30
N GLU A 179 -5.39 -6.76 6.37
CA GLU A 179 -4.80 -5.53 5.81
C GLU A 179 -5.59 -4.24 6.16
N PRO A 180 -5.87 -3.99 7.45
CA PRO A 180 -6.83 -2.97 7.86
C PRO A 180 -6.41 -1.53 7.52
N THR A 181 -5.15 -1.29 7.20
CA THR A 181 -4.59 0.05 6.95
C THR A 181 -4.18 0.29 5.50
N THR A 182 -4.43 -0.67 4.62
CA THR A 182 -4.14 -0.53 3.18
C THR A 182 -4.83 0.70 2.60
N ALA A 183 -4.10 1.49 1.80
CA ALA A 183 -4.53 2.76 1.19
C ALA A 183 -4.67 3.96 2.15
N LEU A 184 -4.17 3.86 3.39
CA LEU A 184 -4.00 5.01 4.28
C LEU A 184 -2.58 5.56 4.17
N ASP A 185 -2.42 6.84 4.50
CA ASP A 185 -1.08 7.41 4.67
C ASP A 185 -0.44 6.96 5.99
N VAL A 186 0.89 7.04 6.05
CA VAL A 186 1.67 6.48 7.16
C VAL A 186 1.28 7.05 8.53
N ILE A 187 0.95 8.35 8.60
CA ILE A 187 0.58 8.99 9.88
C ILE A 187 -0.76 8.44 10.38
N VAL A 188 -1.78 8.44 9.53
CA VAL A 188 -3.12 7.93 9.86
C VAL A 188 -3.08 6.42 10.15
N GLU A 189 -2.30 5.65 9.39
CA GLU A 189 -2.07 4.23 9.66
C GLU A 189 -1.55 4.00 11.09
N ARG A 190 -0.49 4.73 11.47
CA ARG A 190 0.12 4.63 12.79
C ARG A 190 -0.83 5.02 13.93
N GLU A 191 -1.60 6.09 13.74
CA GLU A 191 -2.62 6.52 14.71
C GLU A 191 -3.71 5.46 14.92
N ILE A 192 -4.22 4.86 13.84
CA ILE A 192 -5.23 3.80 13.91
C ILE A 192 -4.68 2.57 14.63
N LEU A 193 -3.46 2.15 14.28
CA LEU A 193 -2.84 0.99 14.90
C LEU A 193 -2.54 1.22 16.39
N ALA A 194 -2.07 2.43 16.75
CA ALA A 194 -1.90 2.80 18.16
C ALA A 194 -3.20 2.66 18.94
N LYS A 195 -4.29 3.17 18.38
CA LYS A 195 -5.61 3.08 19.01
C LYS A 195 -6.10 1.63 19.15
N ILE A 196 -5.88 0.80 18.13
CA ILE A 196 -6.20 -0.64 18.20
C ILE A 196 -5.40 -1.32 19.33
N ILE A 197 -4.09 -1.04 19.44
CA ILE A 197 -3.23 -1.62 20.48
C ILE A 197 -3.66 -1.15 21.87
N GLU A 198 -4.03 0.12 22.03
CA GLU A 198 -4.60 0.69 23.25
C GLU A 198 -5.88 -0.05 23.65
N LEU A 199 -6.86 -0.11 22.74
CA LEU A 199 -8.14 -0.78 22.94
C LEU A 199 -7.96 -2.27 23.28
N ARG A 200 -7.03 -2.96 22.63
CA ARG A 200 -6.70 -4.36 22.94
C ARG A 200 -6.20 -4.51 24.38
N LYS A 201 -5.36 -3.59 24.87
CA LYS A 201 -4.87 -3.62 26.26
C LYS A 201 -5.98 -3.37 27.27
N GLU A 202 -6.91 -2.46 26.96
CA GLU A 202 -8.03 -2.12 27.84
C GLU A 202 -9.12 -3.19 27.87
N LEU A 203 -9.48 -3.73 26.69
CA LEU A 203 -10.63 -4.61 26.51
C LEU A 203 -10.26 -6.10 26.49
N GLY A 204 -8.98 -6.44 26.36
CA GLY A 204 -8.46 -7.81 26.47
C GLY A 204 -8.76 -8.74 25.29
N PHE A 205 -9.22 -8.24 24.15
CA PHE A 205 -9.47 -9.08 22.97
C PHE A 205 -8.16 -9.54 22.29
N THR A 206 -8.27 -10.59 21.49
CA THR A 206 -7.17 -11.17 20.70
C THR A 206 -7.23 -10.65 19.27
N ILE A 207 -6.07 -10.47 18.65
CA ILE A 207 -5.98 -10.01 17.26
C ILE A 207 -5.22 -11.04 16.41
N LEU A 208 -5.84 -11.46 15.29
CA LEU A 208 -5.12 -12.04 14.15
C LEU A 208 -4.93 -10.95 13.11
N PHE A 209 -3.72 -10.44 12.99
CA PHE A 209 -3.38 -9.33 12.10
C PHE A 209 -2.70 -9.86 10.84
N ILE A 210 -3.31 -9.64 9.68
CA ILE A 210 -2.78 -10.04 8.38
C ILE A 210 -2.28 -8.81 7.64
N THR A 211 -1.05 -8.89 7.14
CA THR A 211 -0.46 -7.86 6.29
C THR A 211 0.65 -8.46 5.42
N HIS A 212 1.00 -7.75 4.37
CA HIS A 212 2.22 -8.01 3.61
C HIS A 212 3.41 -7.17 4.12
N ASP A 213 3.19 -6.22 5.05
CA ASP A 213 4.25 -5.39 5.64
C ASP A 213 4.83 -6.03 6.92
N LEU A 214 5.95 -6.74 6.74
CA LEU A 214 6.67 -7.35 7.85
C LEU A 214 7.22 -6.30 8.83
N ASN A 215 7.69 -5.12 8.35
CA ASN A 215 8.21 -4.06 9.21
C ASN A 215 7.17 -3.63 10.25
N LEU A 216 5.94 -3.47 9.80
CA LEU A 216 4.84 -3.07 10.66
C LEU A 216 4.60 -4.08 11.79
N LEU A 217 4.48 -5.38 11.44
CA LEU A 217 4.27 -6.43 12.44
C LEU A 217 5.43 -6.58 13.42
N LEU A 218 6.65 -6.41 12.96
CA LEU A 218 7.84 -6.48 13.82
C LEU A 218 7.83 -5.43 14.94
N GLU A 219 7.00 -4.39 14.85
CA GLU A 219 6.94 -3.34 15.85
C GLU A 219 5.96 -3.64 17.00
N PHE A 220 4.86 -4.35 16.74
CA PHE A 220 3.78 -4.48 17.74
C PHE A 220 3.22 -5.90 17.94
N ALA A 221 3.46 -6.84 17.03
CA ALA A 221 2.97 -8.20 17.20
C ALA A 221 3.76 -8.96 18.27
N ASP A 222 3.07 -9.83 19.03
CA ASP A 222 3.71 -10.68 20.03
C ASP A 222 4.42 -11.87 19.36
N ARG A 223 3.74 -12.54 18.42
CA ARG A 223 4.24 -13.64 17.61
C ARG A 223 3.87 -13.47 16.15
N LEU A 224 4.64 -14.09 15.27
CA LEU A 224 4.44 -14.06 13.81
C LEU A 224 4.44 -15.47 13.22
N ALA A 225 3.61 -15.67 12.19
CA ALA A 225 3.71 -16.76 11.23
C ALA A 225 4.02 -16.19 9.84
N ILE A 226 5.06 -16.70 9.20
CA ILE A 226 5.45 -16.32 7.83
C ILE A 226 4.94 -17.37 6.87
N MET A 227 4.08 -16.97 5.92
CA MET A 227 3.52 -17.85 4.90
C MET A 227 4.21 -17.69 3.56
N ARG A 228 4.45 -18.82 2.89
CA ARG A 228 4.93 -18.87 1.51
C ARG A 228 4.39 -20.10 0.80
N HIS A 229 3.89 -19.93 -0.43
CA HIS A 229 3.34 -21.01 -1.25
C HIS A 229 2.35 -21.93 -0.50
N GLY A 230 1.42 -21.31 0.24
CA GLY A 230 0.37 -22.03 0.97
C GLY A 230 0.83 -22.71 2.27
N LYS A 231 2.07 -22.52 2.72
CA LYS A 231 2.62 -23.12 3.94
C LYS A 231 3.12 -22.08 4.91
N VAL A 232 3.03 -22.38 6.21
CA VAL A 232 3.78 -21.66 7.25
C VAL A 232 5.23 -22.16 7.20
N ILE A 233 6.15 -21.27 6.87
CA ILE A 233 7.59 -21.60 6.75
C ILE A 233 8.38 -21.24 8.00
N GLU A 234 7.86 -20.30 8.79
CA GLU A 234 8.43 -19.93 10.08
C GLU A 234 7.34 -19.43 11.02
N LEU A 235 7.44 -19.80 12.29
CA LEU A 235 6.53 -19.39 13.37
C LEU A 235 7.37 -19.14 14.63
N GLY A 236 7.22 -17.96 15.24
CA GLY A 236 7.97 -17.64 16.44
C GLY A 236 7.61 -16.31 17.08
N GLN A 237 8.28 -16.01 18.18
CA GLN A 237 8.22 -14.71 18.83
C GLN A 237 8.81 -13.63 17.90
N THR A 238 8.15 -12.48 17.86
CA THR A 238 8.54 -11.36 17.00
C THR A 238 9.99 -10.94 17.21
N GLN A 239 10.49 -10.95 18.44
CA GLN A 239 11.88 -10.59 18.75
C GLN A 239 12.90 -11.55 18.10
N LYS A 240 12.62 -12.85 18.07
CA LYS A 240 13.50 -13.85 17.42
C LYS A 240 13.51 -13.67 15.90
N ILE A 241 12.34 -13.43 15.31
CA ILE A 241 12.21 -13.18 13.88
C ILE A 241 12.91 -11.87 13.50
N ARG A 242 12.74 -10.79 14.29
CA ARG A 242 13.45 -9.50 14.10
C ARG A 242 14.97 -9.66 14.13
N ALA A 243 15.50 -10.55 14.99
CA ALA A 243 16.94 -10.82 15.08
C ALA A 243 17.52 -11.59 13.86
N GLY A 244 16.68 -11.98 12.90
CA GLY A 244 17.11 -12.63 11.66
C GLY A 244 16.28 -13.85 11.27
N GLY A 245 15.53 -14.43 12.21
CA GLY A 245 14.77 -15.67 11.96
C GLY A 245 15.69 -16.88 11.68
N GLU A 246 15.10 -18.06 11.51
CA GLU A 246 15.83 -19.31 11.24
C GLU A 246 15.76 -19.69 9.76
N HIS A 247 14.63 -19.43 9.10
CA HIS A 247 14.41 -19.81 7.71
C HIS A 247 15.11 -18.84 6.75
N SER A 248 15.78 -19.37 5.72
CA SER A 248 16.53 -18.56 4.72
C SER A 248 15.70 -17.49 4.01
N TYR A 249 14.42 -17.78 3.78
CA TYR A 249 13.49 -16.79 3.19
C TYR A 249 13.19 -15.63 4.16
N THR A 250 12.99 -15.92 5.45
CA THR A 250 12.80 -14.89 6.49
C THR A 250 14.02 -13.98 6.57
N GLN A 251 15.23 -14.57 6.54
CA GLN A 251 16.49 -13.82 6.53
C GLN A 251 16.58 -12.88 5.32
N LYS A 252 16.17 -13.37 4.14
CA LYS A 252 16.10 -12.54 2.92
C LYS A 252 15.08 -11.41 3.06
N LEU A 253 13.88 -11.69 3.58
CA LEU A 253 12.86 -10.66 3.80
C LEU A 253 13.35 -9.57 4.74
N ILE A 254 13.89 -9.95 5.92
CA ILE A 254 14.41 -8.99 6.89
C ILE A 254 15.60 -8.21 6.31
N GLY A 255 16.48 -8.92 5.58
CA GLY A 255 17.60 -8.31 4.86
C GLY A 255 17.18 -7.29 3.81
N ALA A 256 16.02 -7.47 3.18
CA ALA A 256 15.48 -6.59 2.14
C ALA A 256 14.73 -5.37 2.71
N LEU A 257 14.35 -5.37 4.01
CA LEU A 257 13.55 -4.28 4.57
C LEU A 257 14.28 -2.93 4.47
N PRO A 258 13.71 -1.91 3.82
CA PRO A 258 14.25 -0.56 3.84
C PRO A 258 14.05 0.05 5.24
N SER A 259 14.99 0.88 5.68
CA SER A 259 14.90 1.57 6.96
C SER A 259 14.80 3.08 6.76
N ALA A 260 13.82 3.70 7.40
CA ALA A 260 13.70 5.16 7.46
C ALA A 260 14.72 5.78 8.42
N SER A 261 15.29 5.01 9.35
CA SER A 261 16.29 5.45 10.33
C SER A 261 17.47 4.48 10.39
N GLY A 262 18.57 4.89 11.04
CA GLY A 262 19.80 4.09 11.14
C GLY A 262 20.76 4.27 9.96
N PRO A 263 21.88 3.51 9.91
CA PRO A 263 22.83 3.63 8.82
C PRO A 263 22.19 3.22 7.50
N ARG A 264 22.34 4.07 6.48
CA ARG A 264 21.85 3.78 5.14
C ARG A 264 22.51 2.49 4.64
N LYS A 265 21.72 1.48 4.27
CA LYS A 265 22.28 0.31 3.59
C LYS A 265 23.00 0.81 2.34
N LYS A 266 24.27 0.41 2.17
CA LYS A 266 25.03 0.68 0.94
C LYS A 266 24.33 -0.06 -0.19
N GLY A 267 23.33 0.56 -0.80
CA GLY A 267 22.72 0.09 -2.03
C GLY A 267 23.62 0.38 -3.22
N LEU A 268 23.21 -0.04 -4.41
CA LEU A 268 23.85 0.23 -5.71
C LEU A 268 24.18 1.72 -5.96
N LEU A 269 23.58 2.61 -5.18
CA LEU A 269 23.81 4.05 -5.21
C LEU A 269 24.81 4.45 -4.13
N SER A 270 26.11 4.11 -4.30
CA SER A 270 27.18 4.85 -3.63
C SER A 270 27.15 6.27 -4.17
N LYS A 271 26.52 7.21 -3.42
CA LYS A 271 26.51 8.62 -3.82
C LYS A 271 27.92 9.19 -3.77
N PRO A 272 28.39 9.87 -4.80
CA PRO A 272 29.40 10.90 -4.58
C PRO A 272 28.78 11.95 -3.65
N LYS A 273 29.47 12.27 -2.56
CA LYS A 273 29.05 13.24 -1.52
C LYS A 273 28.75 14.65 -2.06
N ASN A 274 29.21 14.96 -3.27
CA ASN A 274 28.97 16.20 -3.98
C ASN A 274 28.73 15.86 -5.45
N ARG A 275 27.49 15.57 -5.83
CA ARG A 275 27.11 15.60 -7.24
C ARG A 275 26.81 17.06 -7.58
N ASP A 276 27.67 17.67 -8.34
CA ASP A 276 27.33 18.90 -9.05
C ASP A 276 26.35 18.49 -10.16
N PHE A 277 25.07 18.77 -9.98
CA PHE A 277 24.04 18.46 -10.95
C PHE A 277 24.10 19.34 -12.20
N GLY A 278 25.12 20.21 -12.31
CA GLY A 278 25.24 21.16 -13.40
C GLY A 278 24.34 22.39 -13.24
N SER A 279 24.53 23.37 -14.09
CA SER A 279 23.81 24.64 -14.01
C SER A 279 22.43 24.65 -14.66
N THR A 280 22.13 23.69 -15.55
CA THR A 280 20.87 23.69 -16.32
C THR A 280 19.97 22.54 -15.89
N PRO A 281 18.77 22.81 -15.34
CA PRO A 281 17.82 21.79 -14.97
C PRO A 281 17.26 21.06 -16.20
N LEU A 282 16.98 19.77 -16.06
CA LEU A 282 16.23 18.99 -17.04
C LEU A 282 14.76 19.41 -17.06
N LEU A 283 14.17 19.51 -15.87
CA LEU A 283 12.79 19.96 -15.67
C LEU A 283 12.77 21.13 -14.71
N GLU A 284 12.06 22.18 -15.06
CA GLU A 284 11.80 23.33 -14.18
C GLU A 284 10.30 23.56 -14.09
N VAL A 285 9.79 23.59 -12.88
CA VAL A 285 8.40 23.87 -12.54
C VAL A 285 8.35 25.20 -11.81
N GLN A 286 7.56 26.14 -12.32
CA GLN A 286 7.46 27.50 -11.78
C GLN A 286 6.00 27.85 -11.45
N ASN A 287 5.72 28.14 -10.17
CA ASN A 287 4.43 28.62 -9.63
C ASN A 287 3.23 27.80 -10.14
N LEU A 288 3.42 26.47 -10.25
CA LEU A 288 2.43 25.56 -10.82
C LEU A 288 1.24 25.39 -9.90
N SER A 289 0.04 25.64 -10.44
CA SER A 289 -1.22 25.49 -9.68
C SER A 289 -2.25 24.68 -10.46
N LYS A 290 -3.12 23.97 -9.70
CA LYS A 290 -4.24 23.25 -10.28
C LYS A 290 -5.47 23.29 -9.38
N ASN A 291 -6.55 23.81 -9.95
CA ASN A 291 -7.87 23.88 -9.34
C ASN A 291 -8.82 22.94 -10.08
N PHE A 292 -9.64 22.21 -9.33
CA PHE A 292 -10.71 21.38 -9.86
C PHE A 292 -12.06 21.93 -9.42
N PRO A 293 -13.01 22.15 -10.35
CA PRO A 293 -14.37 22.50 -9.99
C PRO A 293 -15.09 21.27 -9.43
N VAL A 294 -15.72 21.42 -8.27
CA VAL A 294 -16.62 20.42 -7.69
C VAL A 294 -18.03 20.95 -7.77
N SER A 295 -18.93 20.16 -8.32
CA SER A 295 -20.34 20.51 -8.41
C SER A 295 -20.95 20.62 -7.02
N GLY A 296 -21.27 21.82 -6.58
CA GLY A 296 -22.08 22.09 -5.40
C GLY A 296 -23.49 22.46 -5.81
N PHE A 297 -24.49 22.13 -4.97
CA PHE A 297 -25.93 22.37 -5.27
C PHE A 297 -26.27 23.84 -5.52
N PHE A 298 -25.49 24.79 -4.97
CA PHE A 298 -25.74 26.26 -5.11
C PHE A 298 -24.55 27.05 -5.66
N ARG A 299 -23.31 26.59 -5.55
CA ARG A 299 -22.14 27.25 -6.16
C ARG A 299 -21.04 26.19 -6.42
N PRO A 300 -20.34 26.24 -7.56
CA PRO A 300 -19.19 25.40 -7.78
C PRO A 300 -18.10 25.75 -6.74
N LYS A 301 -17.70 24.80 -5.93
CA LYS A 301 -16.55 24.93 -5.03
C LYS A 301 -15.30 24.56 -5.81
N LEU A 302 -14.26 25.37 -5.73
CA LEU A 302 -12.95 25.04 -6.31
C LEU A 302 -12.12 24.32 -5.25
N ILE A 303 -11.60 23.16 -5.61
CA ILE A 303 -10.58 22.46 -4.81
C ILE A 303 -9.22 22.79 -5.40
N GLU A 304 -8.39 23.47 -4.63
CA GLU A 304 -6.99 23.75 -4.95
C GLU A 304 -6.13 22.52 -4.66
N ALA A 305 -5.94 21.68 -5.67
CA ALA A 305 -5.18 20.44 -5.53
C ALA A 305 -3.67 20.66 -5.55
N VAL A 306 -3.20 21.74 -6.20
CA VAL A 306 -1.79 22.16 -6.24
C VAL A 306 -1.76 23.69 -6.15
N LYS A 307 -0.91 24.23 -5.26
CA LYS A 307 -0.84 25.64 -4.88
C LYS A 307 0.56 26.20 -5.11
N GLU A 308 0.77 26.86 -6.23
CA GLU A 308 1.96 27.66 -6.57
C GLU A 308 3.30 26.95 -6.27
N ILE A 309 3.41 25.66 -6.62
CA ILE A 309 4.64 24.89 -6.37
C ILE A 309 5.73 25.25 -7.38
N SER A 310 6.97 25.31 -6.89
CA SER A 310 8.16 25.55 -7.72
C SER A 310 9.29 24.62 -7.29
N PHE A 311 9.87 23.89 -8.26
CA PHE A 311 11.03 23.02 -8.03
C PHE A 311 11.72 22.68 -9.36
N GLN A 312 12.93 22.14 -9.27
CA GLN A 312 13.74 21.74 -10.41
C GLN A 312 14.16 20.28 -10.26
N VAL A 313 14.38 19.61 -11.39
CA VAL A 313 14.97 18.27 -11.47
C VAL A 313 16.14 18.33 -12.46
N PHE A 314 17.29 17.82 -12.05
CA PHE A 314 18.52 17.85 -12.84
C PHE A 314 18.74 16.53 -13.61
N PRO A 315 19.58 16.52 -14.67
CA PRO A 315 19.88 15.30 -15.40
C PRO A 315 20.46 14.20 -14.50
N GLY A 316 19.88 13.00 -14.56
CA GLY A 316 20.27 11.86 -13.74
C GLY A 316 19.97 12.01 -12.25
N GLU A 317 19.16 12.99 -11.84
CA GLU A 317 18.69 13.15 -10.46
C GLU A 317 17.44 12.32 -10.21
N ILE A 318 17.33 11.77 -8.99
CA ILE A 318 16.09 11.18 -8.50
C ILE A 318 15.54 12.09 -7.40
N VAL A 319 14.37 12.67 -7.66
CA VAL A 319 13.63 13.50 -6.70
C VAL A 319 12.42 12.72 -6.21
N ALA A 320 12.31 12.50 -4.90
CA ALA A 320 11.10 11.91 -4.32
C ALA A 320 10.08 12.99 -3.94
N LEU A 321 8.82 12.80 -4.33
CA LEU A 321 7.69 13.57 -3.83
C LEU A 321 6.97 12.74 -2.77
N VAL A 322 6.98 13.19 -1.51
CA VAL A 322 6.36 12.47 -0.37
C VAL A 322 5.30 13.32 0.31
N GLY A 323 4.32 12.69 0.95
CA GLY A 323 3.24 13.35 1.68
C GLY A 323 1.99 12.48 1.77
N GLU A 324 0.98 12.95 2.49
CA GLU A 324 -0.30 12.27 2.71
C GLU A 324 -1.07 12.02 1.41
N SER A 325 -2.02 11.07 1.47
CA SER A 325 -3.01 10.89 0.41
C SER A 325 -3.80 12.19 0.21
N GLY A 326 -3.99 12.61 -1.05
CA GLY A 326 -4.64 13.88 -1.35
C GLY A 326 -3.76 15.13 -1.25
N SER A 327 -2.45 15.02 -0.92
CA SER A 327 -1.53 16.18 -0.88
C SER A 327 -1.17 16.78 -2.26
N GLY A 328 -1.67 16.20 -3.36
CA GLY A 328 -1.46 16.71 -4.71
C GLY A 328 -0.40 16.00 -5.54
N LYS A 329 0.31 14.97 -5.03
CA LYS A 329 1.41 14.24 -5.69
C LYS A 329 1.02 13.73 -7.09
N SER A 330 -0.03 12.92 -7.19
CA SER A 330 -0.49 12.37 -8.47
C SER A 330 -1.04 13.45 -9.41
N THR A 331 -1.53 14.56 -8.87
CA THR A 331 -1.91 15.73 -9.69
C THR A 331 -0.68 16.38 -10.30
N ILE A 332 0.41 16.53 -9.54
CA ILE A 332 1.69 17.04 -10.03
C ILE A 332 2.25 16.11 -11.13
N ALA A 333 2.21 14.79 -10.91
CA ALA A 333 2.59 13.81 -11.93
C ALA A 333 1.84 14.00 -13.25
N LYS A 334 0.51 14.13 -13.18
CA LYS A 334 -0.35 14.34 -14.35
C LYS A 334 -0.11 15.70 -15.03
N LEU A 335 0.24 16.72 -14.27
CA LEU A 335 0.60 18.06 -14.80
C LEU A 335 1.92 18.00 -15.55
N ILE A 336 2.97 17.41 -14.96
CA ILE A 336 4.30 17.26 -15.57
C ILE A 336 4.20 16.41 -16.85
N THR A 337 3.51 15.29 -16.81
CA THR A 337 3.30 14.42 -17.98
C THR A 337 2.28 14.97 -18.98
N ARG A 338 1.68 16.13 -18.70
CA ARG A 338 0.71 16.81 -19.54
C ARG A 338 -0.55 15.97 -19.85
N LEU A 339 -0.92 15.10 -18.95
CA LEU A 339 -2.21 14.40 -18.98
C LEU A 339 -3.36 15.34 -18.61
N ILE A 340 -3.10 16.31 -17.75
CA ILE A 340 -3.99 17.42 -17.42
C ILE A 340 -3.27 18.75 -17.62
N ARG A 341 -4.05 19.84 -17.81
CA ARG A 341 -3.50 21.18 -17.94
C ARG A 341 -3.43 21.88 -16.59
N PRO A 342 -2.39 22.67 -16.32
CA PRO A 342 -2.36 23.53 -15.15
C PRO A 342 -3.45 24.61 -15.21
N THR A 343 -3.83 25.15 -14.07
CA THR A 343 -4.66 26.36 -13.96
C THR A 343 -3.80 27.60 -14.14
N SER A 344 -2.60 27.62 -13.55
CA SER A 344 -1.57 28.65 -13.72
C SER A 344 -0.19 28.07 -13.51
N GLY A 345 0.85 28.84 -13.81
CA GLY A 345 2.25 28.42 -13.73
C GLY A 345 2.77 27.72 -14.98
N ASP A 346 4.06 27.47 -15.00
CA ASP A 346 4.79 27.03 -16.17
C ASP A 346 5.65 25.80 -15.91
N ILE A 347 5.88 25.03 -16.98
CA ILE A 347 6.77 23.87 -16.99
C ILE A 347 7.73 24.04 -18.16
N PHE A 348 9.04 23.93 -17.91
CA PHE A 348 10.11 23.99 -18.90
C PHE A 348 10.89 22.67 -18.90
N LEU A 349 11.29 22.21 -20.09
CA LEU A 349 12.09 21.00 -20.26
C LEU A 349 13.41 21.36 -20.98
N LYS A 350 14.55 20.86 -20.46
CA LYS A 350 15.90 21.05 -21.02
C LYS A 350 16.29 22.52 -21.22
N GLY A 351 15.95 23.39 -20.28
CA GLY A 351 16.25 24.82 -20.38
C GLY A 351 15.60 25.54 -21.57
N SER A 352 14.56 24.94 -22.16
CA SER A 352 13.82 25.52 -23.26
C SER A 352 13.09 26.78 -22.82
N ASN A 353 13.22 27.87 -23.62
CA ASN A 353 12.40 29.07 -23.42
C ASN A 353 10.92 28.88 -23.79
N LYS A 354 10.54 27.70 -24.32
CA LYS A 354 9.17 27.38 -24.67
C LYS A 354 8.46 26.73 -23.48
N LYS A 355 7.42 27.38 -23.02
CA LYS A 355 6.54 26.85 -21.99
C LYS A 355 5.80 25.61 -22.49
N VAL A 356 6.03 24.47 -21.86
CA VAL A 356 5.30 23.24 -22.18
C VAL A 356 3.81 23.41 -21.87
N SER A 357 3.49 24.23 -20.88
CA SER A 357 2.10 24.53 -20.42
C SER A 357 1.23 25.19 -21.50
N GLU A 358 1.79 25.99 -22.41
CA GLU A 358 1.05 26.74 -23.45
C GLU A 358 0.64 25.90 -24.67
N ALA A 359 1.31 24.77 -24.92
CA ALA A 359 1.04 23.97 -26.10
C ALA A 359 -0.40 23.41 -26.08
N ARG A 360 -1.21 23.73 -27.11
CA ARG A 360 -2.58 23.23 -27.26
C ARG A 360 -2.62 21.70 -27.41
N ARG A 361 -1.63 21.13 -28.10
CA ARG A 361 -1.41 19.68 -28.22
C ARG A 361 -0.01 19.36 -27.70
N VAL A 362 0.11 18.31 -26.92
CA VAL A 362 1.39 17.85 -26.41
C VAL A 362 2.20 17.24 -27.56
N PRO A 363 3.40 17.77 -27.87
CA PRO A 363 4.26 17.23 -28.93
C PRO A 363 4.60 15.75 -28.67
N LEU A 364 4.75 14.97 -29.74
CA LEU A 364 5.20 13.57 -29.63
C LEU A 364 6.58 13.49 -28.99
N GLU A 365 7.46 14.45 -29.30
CA GLU A 365 8.80 14.54 -28.74
C GLU A 365 8.76 14.67 -27.21
N TYR A 366 7.89 15.55 -26.67
CA TYR A 366 7.70 15.67 -25.22
C TYR A 366 7.21 14.36 -24.60
N ARG A 367 6.29 13.68 -25.29
CA ARG A 367 5.77 12.38 -24.83
C ARG A 367 6.81 11.26 -24.88
N LYS A 368 7.81 11.36 -25.76
CA LYS A 368 8.96 10.47 -25.76
C LYS A 368 9.88 10.75 -24.59
N GLN A 369 10.19 12.02 -24.35
CA GLN A 369 11.15 12.46 -23.33
C GLN A 369 10.63 12.31 -21.90
N VAL A 370 9.31 12.47 -21.69
CA VAL A 370 8.69 12.39 -20.36
C VAL A 370 7.65 11.27 -20.31
N GLN A 371 7.97 10.20 -19.60
CA GLN A 371 7.12 9.03 -19.46
C GLN A 371 6.52 8.91 -18.05
N MET A 372 5.38 8.24 -17.92
CA MET A 372 4.71 7.99 -16.66
C MET A 372 4.56 6.49 -16.39
N VAL A 373 4.91 6.07 -15.18
CA VAL A 373 4.54 4.79 -14.61
C VAL A 373 3.41 5.05 -13.62
N PHE A 374 2.24 4.46 -13.87
CA PHE A 374 1.03 4.67 -13.08
C PHE A 374 1.01 3.82 -11.81
N GLN A 375 0.30 4.29 -10.80
CA GLN A 375 0.07 3.61 -9.52
C GLN A 375 -0.61 2.26 -9.70
N ASP A 376 -1.63 2.19 -10.58
CA ASP A 376 -2.37 0.97 -10.84
C ASP A 376 -1.86 0.28 -12.13
N PRO A 377 -1.09 -0.83 -12.00
CA PRO A 377 -0.64 -1.59 -13.15
C PRO A 377 -1.78 -2.34 -13.84
N PHE A 378 -2.88 -2.65 -13.11
CA PHE A 378 -4.04 -3.35 -13.67
C PHE A 378 -4.80 -2.45 -14.65
N GLY A 379 -5.09 -1.21 -14.26
CA GLY A 379 -5.74 -0.23 -15.14
C GLY A 379 -4.84 0.32 -16.24
N SER A 380 -3.51 0.17 -16.13
CA SER A 380 -2.56 0.69 -17.12
C SER A 380 -2.36 -0.22 -18.34
N LEU A 381 -2.70 -1.50 -18.25
CA LEU A 381 -2.56 -2.51 -19.30
C LEU A 381 -3.94 -3.01 -19.73
N ASN A 382 -4.23 -2.97 -21.04
CA ASN A 382 -5.48 -3.51 -21.56
C ASN A 382 -5.40 -5.04 -21.61
N ALA A 383 -6.33 -5.71 -20.91
CA ALA A 383 -6.34 -7.17 -20.75
C ALA A 383 -6.53 -7.98 -22.05
N VAL A 384 -7.01 -7.34 -23.14
CA VAL A 384 -7.24 -8.01 -24.42
C VAL A 384 -6.01 -8.06 -25.33
N HIS A 385 -4.90 -7.42 -24.91
CA HIS A 385 -3.66 -7.37 -25.68
C HIS A 385 -2.52 -8.04 -24.92
N THR A 386 -1.61 -8.68 -25.66
CA THR A 386 -0.39 -9.28 -25.10
C THR A 386 0.59 -8.23 -24.59
N VAL A 387 1.55 -8.64 -23.78
CA VAL A 387 2.66 -7.81 -23.32
C VAL A 387 3.43 -7.25 -24.53
N PHE A 388 3.72 -8.08 -25.54
CA PHE A 388 4.36 -7.63 -26.78
C PHE A 388 3.62 -6.43 -27.38
N HIS A 389 2.30 -6.52 -27.53
CA HIS A 389 1.52 -5.42 -28.10
C HIS A 389 1.65 -4.12 -27.31
N HIS A 390 1.67 -4.21 -25.96
CA HIS A 390 1.81 -3.04 -25.09
C HIS A 390 3.14 -2.32 -25.25
N LEU A 391 4.24 -3.04 -25.52
CA LEU A 391 5.56 -2.46 -25.75
C LEU A 391 5.74 -2.03 -27.21
N ALA A 392 5.22 -2.80 -28.18
CA ALA A 392 5.36 -2.51 -29.60
C ALA A 392 4.65 -1.22 -30.03
N ARG A 393 3.42 -0.98 -29.51
CA ARG A 393 2.62 0.20 -29.92
C ARG A 393 3.33 1.55 -29.73
N PRO A 394 3.90 1.88 -28.55
CA PRO A 394 4.64 3.14 -28.41
C PRO A 394 5.88 3.20 -29.29
N LEU A 395 6.64 2.11 -29.45
CA LEU A 395 7.83 2.05 -30.31
C LEU A 395 7.51 2.35 -31.77
N LEU A 396 6.47 1.69 -32.31
CA LEU A 396 5.98 1.93 -33.67
C LEU A 396 5.43 3.36 -33.84
N ARG A 397 4.72 3.87 -32.83
CA ARG A 397 4.17 5.23 -32.88
C ARG A 397 5.24 6.31 -32.98
N HIS A 398 6.36 6.08 -32.31
CA HIS A 398 7.51 7.00 -32.31
C HIS A 398 8.55 6.64 -33.36
N GLN A 399 8.35 5.58 -34.14
CA GLN A 399 9.25 5.13 -35.23
C GLN A 399 10.71 4.96 -34.77
N LEU A 400 10.89 4.34 -33.59
CA LEU A 400 12.20 4.23 -32.94
C LEU A 400 12.99 3.02 -33.41
N ILE A 401 12.30 1.91 -33.71
CA ILE A 401 12.90 0.62 -34.03
C ILE A 401 12.29 0.09 -35.32
N PRO A 402 13.11 -0.44 -36.26
CA PRO A 402 12.63 -1.15 -37.44
C PRO A 402 11.79 -2.37 -37.07
N ASN A 403 10.83 -2.74 -37.93
CA ASN A 403 9.89 -3.83 -37.62
C ASN A 403 10.58 -5.19 -37.44
N ASP A 404 11.68 -5.45 -38.13
CA ASP A 404 12.47 -6.68 -38.07
C ASP A 404 13.28 -6.80 -36.77
N GLU A 405 13.66 -5.69 -36.15
CA GLU A 405 14.37 -5.67 -34.87
C GLU A 405 13.43 -5.58 -33.64
N LEU A 406 12.15 -5.25 -33.85
CA LEU A 406 11.18 -4.91 -32.80
C LEU A 406 11.01 -6.03 -31.77
N PHE A 407 10.95 -7.28 -32.22
CA PHE A 407 10.75 -8.43 -31.34
C PHE A 407 11.94 -8.62 -30.38
N ASN A 408 13.17 -8.60 -30.91
CA ASN A 408 14.39 -8.76 -30.13
C ASN A 408 14.57 -7.63 -29.12
N TYR A 409 14.29 -6.39 -29.53
CA TYR A 409 14.35 -5.22 -28.65
C TYR A 409 13.35 -5.34 -27.49
N ILE A 410 12.12 -5.81 -27.73
CA ILE A 410 11.12 -5.99 -26.69
C ILE A 410 11.53 -7.08 -25.70
N ILE A 411 12.09 -8.20 -26.19
CA ILE A 411 12.62 -9.26 -25.31
C ILE A 411 13.70 -8.69 -24.40
N GLU A 412 14.67 -7.97 -24.94
CA GLU A 412 15.73 -7.34 -24.16
C GLU A 412 15.16 -6.37 -23.10
N MET A 413 14.17 -5.56 -23.45
CA MET A 413 13.52 -4.66 -22.51
C MET A 413 12.82 -5.39 -21.38
N LEU A 414 12.17 -6.52 -21.66
CA LEU A 414 11.53 -7.36 -20.63
C LEU A 414 12.58 -7.98 -19.69
N GLU A 415 13.68 -8.47 -20.24
CA GLU A 415 14.77 -9.04 -19.45
C GLU A 415 15.49 -7.99 -18.59
N ASN A 416 15.66 -6.77 -19.11
CA ASN A 416 16.23 -5.64 -18.37
C ASN A 416 15.42 -5.24 -17.12
N VAL A 417 14.12 -5.52 -17.10
CA VAL A 417 13.28 -5.31 -15.91
C VAL A 417 13.09 -6.59 -15.08
N GLY A 418 13.84 -7.66 -15.38
CA GLY A 418 13.83 -8.92 -14.63
C GLY A 418 12.68 -9.86 -15.00
N LEU A 419 12.09 -9.73 -16.19
CA LEU A 419 11.11 -10.67 -16.75
C LEU A 419 11.84 -11.63 -17.72
N SER A 420 12.39 -12.73 -17.20
CA SER A 420 13.15 -13.72 -17.98
C SER A 420 12.51 -15.11 -17.89
N PRO A 421 12.42 -15.87 -19.00
CA PRO A 421 12.77 -15.50 -20.37
C PRO A 421 11.80 -14.51 -21.00
N GLY A 422 12.33 -13.40 -21.59
CA GLY A 422 11.52 -12.32 -22.15
C GLY A 422 10.52 -12.77 -23.21
N ALA A 423 10.90 -13.76 -24.05
CA ALA A 423 10.04 -14.30 -25.09
C ALA A 423 8.73 -14.91 -24.53
N ILE A 424 8.80 -15.63 -23.40
CA ILE A 424 7.61 -16.21 -22.75
C ILE A 424 6.71 -15.10 -22.23
N PHE A 425 7.28 -14.08 -21.61
CA PHE A 425 6.51 -12.96 -21.08
C PHE A 425 5.88 -12.08 -22.18
N ALA A 426 6.52 -11.96 -23.33
CA ALA A 426 6.01 -11.20 -24.47
C ALA A 426 4.66 -11.72 -24.98
N GLU A 427 4.42 -13.03 -24.91
CA GLU A 427 3.21 -13.68 -25.37
C GLU A 427 2.06 -13.67 -24.36
N LYS A 428 2.37 -13.46 -23.06
CA LYS A 428 1.37 -13.44 -21.99
C LYS A 428 0.40 -12.26 -22.13
N PHE A 429 -0.82 -12.50 -21.63
CA PHE A 429 -1.79 -11.45 -21.37
C PHE A 429 -1.66 -10.91 -19.95
N PRO A 430 -2.07 -9.67 -19.67
CA PRO A 430 -2.01 -9.10 -18.33
C PRO A 430 -2.69 -9.94 -17.25
N HIS A 431 -3.79 -10.63 -17.55
CA HIS A 431 -4.51 -11.44 -16.58
C HIS A 431 -3.77 -12.75 -16.19
N GLU A 432 -2.77 -13.17 -16.96
CA GLU A 432 -1.92 -14.33 -16.67
C GLU A 432 -0.70 -13.97 -15.81
N MET A 433 -0.58 -12.72 -15.39
CA MET A 433 0.59 -12.17 -14.69
C MET A 433 0.24 -11.74 -13.27
N SER A 434 1.21 -11.89 -12.37
CA SER A 434 1.14 -11.32 -11.02
C SER A 434 1.18 -9.78 -11.04
N GLY A 435 0.82 -9.14 -9.93
CA GLY A 435 0.88 -7.68 -9.80
C GLY A 435 2.29 -7.13 -10.04
N GLY A 436 3.32 -7.78 -9.50
CA GLY A 436 4.72 -7.40 -9.69
C GLY A 436 5.20 -7.56 -11.13
N GLU A 437 4.81 -8.64 -11.82
CA GLU A 437 5.14 -8.84 -13.23
C GLU A 437 4.48 -7.77 -14.12
N ARG A 438 3.20 -7.42 -13.87
CA ARG A 438 2.50 -6.32 -14.57
C ARG A 438 3.19 -4.97 -14.36
N GLN A 439 3.63 -4.69 -13.13
CA GLN A 439 4.35 -3.47 -12.83
C GLN A 439 5.69 -3.39 -13.59
N ARG A 440 6.41 -4.50 -13.69
CA ARG A 440 7.64 -4.58 -14.50
C ARG A 440 7.35 -4.37 -15.99
N VAL A 441 6.25 -4.89 -16.53
CA VAL A 441 5.80 -4.60 -17.91
C VAL A 441 5.50 -3.11 -18.10
N ALA A 442 4.79 -2.49 -17.14
CA ALA A 442 4.50 -1.05 -17.20
C ALA A 442 5.80 -0.21 -17.17
N LEU A 443 6.77 -0.64 -16.36
CA LEU A 443 8.10 -0.01 -16.31
C LEU A 443 8.87 -0.24 -17.62
N ALA A 444 8.90 -1.47 -18.16
CA ALA A 444 9.53 -1.77 -19.45
C ALA A 444 8.94 -0.91 -20.57
N ARG A 445 7.61 -0.74 -20.60
CA ARG A 445 6.92 0.12 -21.57
C ARG A 445 7.35 1.58 -21.48
N ALA A 446 7.50 2.12 -20.27
CA ALA A 446 7.96 3.48 -20.07
C ALA A 446 9.43 3.65 -20.49
N LEU A 447 10.29 2.68 -20.15
CA LEU A 447 11.73 2.68 -20.46
C LEU A 447 12.03 2.44 -21.95
N SER A 448 11.16 1.73 -22.68
CA SER A 448 11.37 1.36 -24.08
C SER A 448 11.52 2.57 -25.01
N LEU A 449 10.96 3.72 -24.65
CA LEU A 449 11.08 4.96 -25.41
C LEU A 449 12.39 5.73 -25.11
N GLU A 450 13.25 5.22 -24.24
CA GLU A 450 14.49 5.88 -23.77
C GLU A 450 14.24 7.32 -23.31
N PRO A 451 13.34 7.53 -22.33
CA PRO A 451 12.98 8.86 -21.87
C PRO A 451 14.14 9.55 -21.10
N ASP A 452 14.14 10.87 -21.09
CA ASP A 452 15.02 11.66 -20.23
C ASP A 452 14.51 11.71 -18.77
N LEU A 453 13.17 11.66 -18.62
CA LEU A 453 12.48 11.74 -17.32
C LEU A 453 11.39 10.69 -17.21
N ILE A 454 11.41 9.94 -16.12
CA ILE A 454 10.26 9.11 -15.70
C ILE A 454 9.60 9.74 -14.48
N VAL A 455 8.28 9.87 -14.54
CA VAL A 455 7.43 10.17 -13.38
C VAL A 455 6.79 8.87 -12.93
N ALA A 456 7.27 8.32 -11.83
CA ALA A 456 6.79 7.06 -11.25
C ALA A 456 5.82 7.38 -10.10
N ASP A 457 4.53 7.20 -10.34
CA ASP A 457 3.46 7.50 -9.36
C ASP A 457 3.17 6.23 -8.55
N GLU A 458 3.67 6.19 -7.33
CA GLU A 458 3.56 5.05 -6.39
C GLU A 458 3.85 3.68 -7.03
N PRO A 459 4.97 3.50 -7.73
CA PRO A 459 5.23 2.30 -8.54
C PRO A 459 5.40 1.02 -7.72
N THR A 460 5.40 1.11 -6.40
CA THR A 460 5.63 -0.01 -5.47
C THR A 460 4.51 -0.19 -4.44
N SER A 461 3.44 0.61 -4.47
CA SER A 461 2.42 0.68 -3.42
C SER A 461 1.59 -0.59 -3.24
N MET A 462 1.42 -1.39 -4.30
CA MET A 462 0.61 -2.63 -4.26
C MET A 462 1.48 -3.90 -4.30
N LEU A 463 2.78 -3.77 -3.99
CA LEU A 463 3.73 -4.86 -4.15
C LEU A 463 4.27 -5.32 -2.80
N ASP A 464 4.52 -6.62 -2.72
CA ASP A 464 5.21 -7.22 -1.59
C ASP A 464 6.63 -6.65 -1.42
N VAL A 465 7.16 -6.72 -0.20
CA VAL A 465 8.45 -6.12 0.17
C VAL A 465 9.59 -6.57 -0.74
N SER A 466 9.66 -7.86 -1.09
CA SER A 466 10.69 -8.41 -1.98
C SER A 466 10.62 -7.78 -3.37
N ILE A 467 9.43 -7.76 -3.98
CA ILE A 467 9.19 -7.20 -5.31
C ILE A 467 9.40 -5.68 -5.31
N ARG A 468 9.00 -4.99 -4.23
CA ARG A 468 9.24 -3.55 -4.04
C ARG A 468 10.71 -3.22 -4.17
N MET A 469 11.60 -3.94 -3.46
CA MET A 469 13.04 -3.71 -3.53
C MET A 469 13.60 -3.99 -4.92
N GLU A 470 13.16 -5.04 -5.59
CA GLU A 470 13.59 -5.35 -6.95
C GLU A 470 13.22 -4.24 -7.95
N ILE A 471 12.01 -3.65 -7.84
CA ILE A 471 11.62 -2.48 -8.68
C ILE A 471 12.49 -1.25 -8.37
N LEU A 472 12.78 -0.98 -7.09
CA LEU A 472 13.67 0.13 -6.71
C LEU A 472 15.08 -0.07 -7.26
N GLU A 473 15.59 -1.31 -7.26
CA GLU A 473 16.89 -1.65 -7.84
C GLU A 473 16.91 -1.48 -9.37
N VAL A 474 15.84 -1.88 -10.06
CA VAL A 474 15.72 -1.66 -11.53
C VAL A 474 15.76 -0.15 -11.83
N LEU A 475 15.00 0.67 -11.10
CA LEU A 475 15.03 2.14 -11.28
C LEU A 475 16.43 2.72 -11.01
N ALA A 476 17.10 2.25 -9.96
CA ALA A 476 18.47 2.65 -9.61
C ALA A 476 19.48 2.28 -10.73
N GLN A 477 19.37 1.07 -11.27
CA GLN A 477 20.23 0.62 -12.37
C GLN A 477 20.00 1.41 -13.65
N MET A 478 18.74 1.69 -14.01
CA MET A 478 18.41 2.49 -15.20
C MET A 478 18.94 3.92 -15.10
N ARG A 479 18.85 4.53 -13.90
CA ARG A 479 19.51 5.81 -13.63
C ARG A 479 21.00 5.79 -13.98
N ILE A 480 21.72 4.76 -13.49
CA ILE A 480 23.17 4.64 -13.69
C ILE A 480 23.51 4.38 -15.16
N LYS A 481 22.82 3.42 -15.79
CA LYS A 481 23.11 2.98 -17.17
C LYS A 481 22.73 4.00 -18.24
N LYS A 482 21.58 4.68 -18.04
CA LYS A 482 20.98 5.56 -19.07
C LYS A 482 20.99 7.05 -18.67
N ASN A 483 21.62 7.43 -17.54
CA ASN A 483 21.55 8.78 -16.95
C ASN A 483 20.11 9.30 -16.80
N LEU A 484 19.18 8.38 -16.50
CA LEU A 484 17.75 8.64 -16.39
C LEU A 484 17.44 9.50 -15.16
N SER A 485 16.65 10.55 -15.34
CA SER A 485 16.10 11.33 -14.22
C SER A 485 14.76 10.77 -13.81
N ILE A 486 14.45 10.78 -12.51
CA ILE A 486 13.22 10.17 -11.98
C ILE A 486 12.57 11.11 -10.98
N ILE A 487 11.27 11.36 -11.15
CA ILE A 487 10.40 11.85 -10.10
C ILE A 487 9.71 10.63 -9.50
N PHE A 488 10.06 10.28 -8.27
CA PHE A 488 9.57 9.12 -7.55
C PHE A 488 8.51 9.54 -6.53
N ILE A 489 7.25 9.26 -6.80
CA ILE A 489 6.15 9.59 -5.89
C ILE A 489 5.87 8.41 -5.01
N THR A 490 5.84 8.64 -3.70
CA THR A 490 5.56 7.60 -2.70
C THR A 490 5.04 8.22 -1.40
N HIS A 491 4.31 7.43 -0.61
CA HIS A 491 4.02 7.73 0.78
C HIS A 491 5.03 7.05 1.73
N ASP A 492 5.87 6.13 1.22
CA ASP A 492 6.89 5.40 1.99
C ASP A 492 8.22 6.16 2.01
N LEU A 493 8.52 6.78 3.15
CA LEU A 493 9.74 7.55 3.35
C LEU A 493 11.01 6.67 3.32
N ALA A 494 10.90 5.39 3.68
CA ALA A 494 12.03 4.46 3.64
C ALA A 494 12.46 4.16 2.20
N SER A 495 11.49 3.93 1.29
CA SER A 495 11.74 3.80 -0.14
C SER A 495 12.28 5.09 -0.76
N ALA A 496 11.74 6.25 -0.35
CA ALA A 496 12.25 7.55 -0.78
C ALA A 496 13.71 7.74 -0.36
N ARG A 497 14.06 7.46 0.90
CA ARG A 497 15.43 7.50 1.41
C ARG A 497 16.37 6.56 0.68
N TYR A 498 15.87 5.36 0.34
CA TYR A 498 16.67 4.35 -0.37
C TYR A 498 17.08 4.84 -1.76
N LEU A 499 16.14 5.41 -2.53
CA LEU A 499 16.29 5.67 -3.95
C LEU A 499 16.67 7.13 -4.26
N ALA A 500 16.08 8.12 -3.58
CA ALA A 500 16.16 9.51 -3.98
C ALA A 500 17.45 10.23 -3.54
N ASP A 501 17.83 11.24 -4.33
CA ASP A 501 18.87 12.22 -4.00
C ASP A 501 18.30 13.34 -3.14
N ARG A 502 17.13 13.84 -3.53
CA ARG A 502 16.38 14.89 -2.83
C ARG A 502 14.95 14.42 -2.56
N ILE A 503 14.39 14.94 -1.48
CA ILE A 503 12.99 14.74 -1.09
C ILE A 503 12.30 16.10 -1.08
N ILE A 504 11.09 16.14 -1.63
CA ILE A 504 10.14 17.25 -1.56
C ILE A 504 8.93 16.74 -0.79
N VAL A 505 8.63 17.37 0.34
CA VAL A 505 7.50 17.05 1.20
C VAL A 505 6.32 17.93 0.84
N LEU A 506 5.19 17.29 0.53
CA LEU A 506 3.95 17.94 0.12
C LEU A 506 2.87 17.78 1.17
N GLN A 507 2.16 18.86 1.48
CA GLN A 507 0.98 18.86 2.34
C GLN A 507 -0.06 19.85 1.78
N HIS A 508 -1.31 19.42 1.67
CA HIS A 508 -2.44 20.25 1.22
C HIS A 508 -2.18 21.06 -0.07
N GLY A 509 -1.49 20.45 -1.03
CA GLY A 509 -1.18 21.04 -2.34
C GLY A 509 0.05 21.95 -2.38
N SER A 510 0.76 22.13 -1.27
CA SER A 510 1.94 23.00 -1.16
C SER A 510 3.20 22.23 -0.79
N ILE A 511 4.36 22.74 -1.20
CA ILE A 511 5.66 22.23 -0.72
C ILE A 511 5.89 22.77 0.69
N VAL A 512 6.04 21.85 1.65
CA VAL A 512 6.31 22.17 3.06
C VAL A 512 7.79 22.29 3.32
N GLU A 513 8.57 21.33 2.77
CA GLU A 513 10.01 21.23 2.95
C GLU A 513 10.65 20.51 1.77
N GLN A 514 11.88 20.88 1.42
CA GLN A 514 12.66 20.16 0.41
C GLN A 514 14.15 20.22 0.75
N GLY A 515 14.87 19.14 0.45
CA GLY A 515 16.30 19.05 0.76
C GLY A 515 16.92 17.74 0.29
N LEU A 516 18.21 17.56 0.54
CA LEU A 516 18.85 16.27 0.33
C LEU A 516 18.16 15.21 1.19
N ALA A 517 17.96 14.02 0.62
CA ALA A 517 17.16 12.97 1.26
C ALA A 517 17.67 12.61 2.66
N GLU A 518 19.00 12.54 2.85
CA GLU A 518 19.58 12.18 4.14
C GLU A 518 19.45 13.32 5.17
N ASP A 519 19.69 14.57 4.76
CA ASP A 519 19.64 15.73 5.64
C ASP A 519 18.20 15.98 6.13
N LEU A 520 17.23 15.90 5.21
CA LEU A 520 15.82 16.11 5.52
C LEU A 520 15.30 15.04 6.51
N ILE A 521 15.78 13.79 6.39
CA ILE A 521 15.37 12.70 7.29
C ILE A 521 16.07 12.80 8.66
N GLN A 522 17.37 13.15 8.69
CA GLN A 522 18.12 13.25 9.93
C GLN A 522 17.79 14.52 10.74
N SER A 523 17.47 15.61 10.05
CA SER A 523 17.28 16.92 10.66
C SER A 523 16.10 17.68 10.03
N PRO A 524 14.86 17.12 10.10
CA PRO A 524 13.69 17.80 9.56
C PRO A 524 13.40 19.09 10.31
N GLU A 525 13.12 20.18 9.59
CA GLU A 525 12.85 21.49 10.20
C GLU A 525 11.36 21.68 10.49
N LYS A 526 10.50 21.33 9.53
CA LYS A 526 9.06 21.57 9.60
C LYS A 526 8.33 20.54 10.45
N THR A 527 7.31 20.97 11.17
CA THR A 527 6.52 20.12 12.09
C THR A 527 5.96 18.90 11.38
N TYR A 528 5.36 19.08 10.20
CA TYR A 528 4.80 18.00 9.42
C TYR A 528 5.86 16.98 8.98
N THR A 529 7.03 17.45 8.52
CA THR A 529 8.13 16.57 8.14
C THR A 529 8.65 15.77 9.35
N LYS A 530 8.73 16.41 10.53
CA LYS A 530 9.08 15.72 11.80
C LYS A 530 8.09 14.60 12.13
N GLN A 531 6.80 14.88 11.98
CA GLN A 531 5.76 13.87 12.20
C GLN A 531 5.88 12.71 11.21
N LEU A 532 6.08 13.01 9.92
CA LEU A 532 6.24 12.01 8.87
C LEU A 532 7.47 11.12 9.10
N VAL A 533 8.62 11.72 9.45
CA VAL A 533 9.86 10.99 9.76
C VAL A 533 9.67 10.14 11.03
N LYS A 534 9.05 10.69 12.08
CA LYS A 534 8.75 9.96 13.32
C LYS A 534 7.85 8.77 13.03
N ALA A 535 6.76 8.94 12.26
CA ALA A 535 5.84 7.88 11.91
C ALA A 535 6.49 6.77 11.07
N ALA A 536 7.45 7.10 10.21
CA ALA A 536 8.18 6.14 9.38
C ALA A 536 9.35 5.45 10.10
N SER A 537 9.71 5.91 11.32
CA SER A 537 10.85 5.38 12.07
C SER A 537 10.47 4.17 12.91
N PRO A 538 11.33 3.12 13.01
CA PRO A 538 11.12 2.01 13.93
C PRO A 538 11.02 2.46 15.39
N GLY A 539 10.20 1.76 16.19
CA GLY A 539 10.01 2.08 17.61
C GLY A 539 8.98 3.17 17.89
N TRP A 540 8.19 3.55 16.89
CA TRP A 540 7.14 4.55 17.06
C TRP A 540 6.12 4.16 18.14
N PHE A 541 5.67 2.90 18.16
CA PHE A 541 4.74 2.39 19.18
C PHE A 541 5.35 2.38 20.60
N GLU A 542 6.66 2.16 20.73
CA GLU A 542 7.36 2.24 22.01
C GLU A 542 7.40 3.68 22.55
N SER A 543 7.52 4.68 21.65
CA SER A 543 7.55 6.10 22.03
C SER A 543 6.22 6.61 22.61
N LEU A 544 5.09 6.00 22.24
CA LEU A 544 3.75 6.37 22.76
C LEU A 544 3.56 5.98 24.23
N SER A 545 4.19 4.88 24.67
CA SER A 545 4.09 4.42 26.07
C SER A 545 4.79 5.35 27.07
N PHE A 546 5.67 6.25 26.63
CA PHE A 546 6.36 7.23 27.49
C PHE A 546 5.61 8.56 27.64
N ASP A 547 4.75 8.94 26.66
CA ASP A 547 4.03 10.22 26.72
C ASP A 547 2.84 10.20 27.69
N HIS A 548 2.25 9.01 27.98
CA HIS A 548 1.19 8.88 29.02
C HIS A 548 1.71 9.02 30.44
N LYS A 549 3.02 8.81 30.72
CA LYS A 549 3.60 9.00 32.06
C LYS A 549 3.99 10.47 32.38
N LYS A 550 3.80 11.40 31.44
CA LYS A 550 4.09 12.84 31.63
C LYS A 550 2.84 13.71 31.80
N LYS A 551 1.63 13.11 31.82
CA LYS A 551 0.37 13.84 32.01
C LYS A 551 -0.33 13.56 33.34
N ASP A 552 0.29 12.79 34.24
CA ASP A 552 -0.11 12.62 35.64
C ASP A 552 0.71 13.52 36.57
#